data_d4c01d66eb11a046e59e430f0e53e60a
#
_entry.id   d4c01d66eb11a046e59e430f0e53e60a
#
_cell.length_a   1.000
_cell.length_b   1.000
_cell.length_c   1.000
_cell.angle_alpha   90.00
_cell.angle_beta   90.00
_cell.angle_gamma   90.00
#
_symmetry.space_group_name_H-M   'P 1'
#
loop_
_entity.id
_entity.type
_entity.pdbx_description
1 polymer ?
#
loop_
_entity_poly.entity_id
_entity_poly.type
_entity_poly.pdbx_seq_one_letter_code
_entity_poly.pdbx_strand_id
1 'polypeptide(L)'
;MVVIVFVIVMQMGINIIQYIFYPKTDVRLIRGMMNASDEAEIKQDPRLSDSTPIYRSNDKRGGLEFTYSTWLYVEGLPETDGETDNNRLAHVFHKGEKKFVTDEYTLNEGTTISKGMNYPNNGPGLYLRKHNNTNNEYSEVELVVVMNTYPDETNELETNHIVEQISVGNIPMRNWVHVVMMVRGRNLDVYINGNIAKRHILSGVAKQNYGNIYAGSNGGFNGKLSNLTYFNEAIGTRKIYDILRLGPDLRMTNNANLLNKNFDYLSLNWFLGGTEHSTTN
;
A
#
# COMPACT_ATOMS: atom_id res chain seq x y z
N MET A 1 11.94 49.19 -9.79
CA MET A 1 10.92 48.37 -10.49
C MET A 1 11.55 47.20 -11.28
N VAL A 2 12.56 47.44 -12.13
CA VAL A 2 13.18 46.37 -12.96
C VAL A 2 13.78 45.22 -12.11
N VAL A 3 14.47 45.51 -11.01
CA VAL A 3 15.06 44.50 -10.11
C VAL A 3 13.98 43.57 -9.49
N ILE A 4 12.84 44.13 -9.09
CA ILE A 4 11.73 43.36 -8.50
C ILE A 4 11.14 42.41 -9.53
N VAL A 5 10.92 42.89 -10.75
CA VAL A 5 10.41 42.07 -11.86
C VAL A 5 11.40 40.93 -12.18
N PHE A 6 12.71 41.23 -12.23
CA PHE A 6 13.74 40.21 -12.44
C PHE A 6 13.74 39.12 -11.35
N VAL A 7 13.63 39.51 -10.07
CA VAL A 7 13.58 38.55 -8.95
C VAL A 7 12.33 37.65 -9.05
N ILE A 8 11.17 38.23 -9.41
CA ILE A 8 9.93 37.47 -9.58
C ILE A 8 10.07 36.45 -10.73
N VAL A 9 10.59 36.89 -11.89
CA VAL A 9 10.79 36.00 -13.05
C VAL A 9 11.78 34.91 -12.72
N MET A 10 12.86 35.21 -12.02
CA MET A 10 13.86 34.25 -11.58
C MET A 10 13.27 33.21 -10.60
N GLN A 11 12.46 33.66 -9.62
CA GLN A 11 11.75 32.76 -8.71
C GLN A 11 10.74 31.87 -9.46
N MET A 12 10.00 32.40 -10.41
CA MET A 12 9.10 31.59 -11.25
C MET A 12 9.88 30.55 -12.04
N GLY A 13 11.02 30.92 -12.63
CA GLY A 13 11.90 29.99 -13.35
C GLY A 13 12.41 28.85 -12.44
N ILE A 14 12.89 29.18 -11.24
CA ILE A 14 13.34 28.19 -10.24
C ILE A 14 12.18 27.27 -9.85
N ASN A 15 11.00 27.79 -9.60
CA ASN A 15 9.84 26.99 -9.24
C ASN A 15 9.41 26.05 -10.39
N ILE A 16 9.47 26.49 -11.64
CA ILE A 16 9.19 25.66 -12.81
C ILE A 16 10.24 24.56 -12.95
N ILE A 17 11.53 24.89 -12.80
CA ILE A 17 12.62 23.90 -12.84
C ILE A 17 12.44 22.87 -11.70
N GLN A 18 12.16 23.31 -10.49
CA GLN A 18 11.88 22.42 -9.37
C GLN A 18 10.67 21.52 -9.63
N TYR A 19 9.59 22.04 -10.21
CA TYR A 19 8.40 21.26 -10.55
C TYR A 19 8.70 20.17 -11.58
N ILE A 20 9.55 20.47 -12.59
CA ILE A 20 9.93 19.51 -13.65
C ILE A 20 10.93 18.46 -13.15
N PHE A 21 11.92 18.88 -12.35
CA PHE A 21 13.02 18.01 -11.94
C PHE A 21 12.91 17.46 -10.52
N TYR A 22 11.92 17.93 -9.72
CA TYR A 22 11.75 17.40 -8.38
C TYR A 22 11.20 15.96 -8.47
N PRO A 23 11.89 14.98 -7.91
CA PRO A 23 11.41 13.61 -7.94
C PRO A 23 10.06 13.54 -7.21
N LYS A 24 9.05 12.99 -7.88
CA LYS A 24 7.76 12.76 -7.24
C LYS A 24 7.96 11.85 -6.03
N THR A 25 7.45 12.25 -4.89
CA THR A 25 7.52 11.46 -3.66
C THR A 25 6.38 10.45 -3.55
N ASP A 26 5.33 10.63 -4.36
CA ASP A 26 4.14 9.79 -4.36
C ASP A 26 3.91 9.09 -5.69
N VAL A 27 3.48 7.84 -5.61
CA VAL A 27 3.09 7.01 -6.76
C VAL A 27 1.69 6.48 -6.53
N ARG A 28 0.76 6.85 -7.42
CA ARG A 28 -0.60 6.30 -7.41
C ARG A 28 -0.60 4.94 -8.08
N LEU A 29 -0.74 3.90 -7.29
CA LEU A 29 -0.74 2.50 -7.72
C LEU A 29 -2.09 2.10 -8.31
N ILE A 30 -3.17 2.52 -7.67
CA ILE A 30 -4.54 2.36 -8.16
C ILE A 30 -5.19 3.76 -8.16
N ARG A 31 -5.68 4.17 -9.32
CA ARG A 31 -6.41 5.43 -9.50
C ARG A 31 -7.89 5.13 -9.61
N GLY A 32 -8.73 5.84 -8.85
CA GLY A 32 -10.16 5.56 -8.82
C GLY A 32 -10.49 4.38 -7.91
N MET A 33 -11.60 3.73 -8.18
CA MET A 33 -12.20 2.66 -7.38
C MET A 33 -12.23 1.35 -8.17
N MET A 34 -11.94 0.24 -7.50
CA MET A 34 -12.09 -1.12 -8.04
C MET A 34 -12.88 -1.99 -7.08
N ASN A 35 -13.50 -3.06 -7.58
CA ASN A 35 -14.04 -4.08 -6.70
C ASN A 35 -12.86 -4.78 -6.01
N ALA A 36 -12.99 -5.00 -4.72
CA ALA A 36 -11.91 -5.59 -3.94
C ALA A 36 -11.74 -7.10 -4.16
N SER A 37 -12.67 -7.74 -4.86
CA SER A 37 -12.58 -9.13 -5.36
C SER A 37 -11.85 -9.23 -6.70
N ASP A 38 -11.70 -8.12 -7.44
CA ASP A 38 -10.99 -8.10 -8.71
C ASP A 38 -9.50 -8.02 -8.47
N GLU A 39 -8.74 -8.86 -9.13
CA GLU A 39 -7.28 -8.84 -8.97
C GLU A 39 -6.65 -7.75 -9.82
N ALA A 40 -5.77 -6.98 -9.21
CA ALA A 40 -4.90 -6.01 -9.87
C ALA A 40 -3.43 -6.31 -9.56
N GLU A 41 -2.63 -6.47 -10.62
CA GLU A 41 -1.18 -6.58 -10.52
C GLU A 41 -0.52 -5.30 -11.01
N ILE A 42 0.30 -4.68 -10.15
CA ILE A 42 1.07 -3.48 -10.47
C ILE A 42 2.54 -3.88 -10.59
N LYS A 43 3.00 -4.01 -11.83
CA LYS A 43 4.37 -4.41 -12.15
C LYS A 43 5.38 -3.36 -11.70
N GLN A 44 6.49 -3.83 -11.13
CA GLN A 44 7.52 -2.98 -10.55
C GLN A 44 8.81 -2.93 -11.38
N ASP A 45 8.99 -3.79 -12.39
CA ASP A 45 10.16 -3.77 -13.25
C ASP A 45 10.11 -2.56 -14.20
N PRO A 46 11.02 -1.57 -14.05
CA PRO A 46 11.02 -0.35 -14.86
C PRO A 46 11.31 -0.60 -16.35
N ARG A 47 11.80 -1.79 -16.72
CA ARG A 47 12.03 -2.19 -18.10
C ARG A 47 10.75 -2.50 -18.86
N LEU A 48 9.65 -2.76 -18.13
CA LEU A 48 8.35 -3.03 -18.73
C LEU A 48 7.59 -1.72 -18.95
N SER A 49 7.04 -1.54 -20.14
CA SER A 49 6.31 -0.32 -20.50
C SER A 49 5.04 -0.10 -19.67
N ASP A 50 4.43 -1.18 -19.19
CA ASP A 50 3.22 -1.20 -18.36
C ASP A 50 3.52 -1.19 -16.85
N SER A 51 4.77 -1.04 -16.43
CA SER A 51 5.15 -1.01 -15.03
C SER A 51 4.87 0.35 -14.38
N THR A 52 4.60 0.33 -13.07
CA THR A 52 4.49 1.53 -12.23
C THR A 52 5.41 1.38 -11.02
N PRO A 53 6.73 1.56 -11.21
CA PRO A 53 7.70 1.34 -10.16
C PRO A 53 7.52 2.35 -9.02
N ILE A 54 7.63 1.88 -7.79
CA ILE A 54 7.69 2.75 -6.63
C ILE A 54 9.13 3.22 -6.39
N TYR A 55 9.26 4.44 -5.91
CA TYR A 55 10.56 4.98 -5.55
C TYR A 55 11.08 4.36 -4.25
N ARG A 56 12.40 4.24 -4.16
CA ARG A 56 13.05 3.86 -2.91
C ARG A 56 12.76 4.90 -1.82
N SER A 57 12.78 4.45 -0.55
CA SER A 57 12.69 5.34 0.60
C SER A 57 13.68 6.49 0.53
N ASN A 58 13.25 7.65 0.97
CA ASN A 58 14.07 8.86 1.05
C ASN A 58 15.16 8.80 2.13
N ASP A 59 14.99 7.97 3.18
CA ASP A 59 15.87 7.83 4.35
C ASP A 59 16.25 9.18 5.01
N LYS A 60 15.40 10.19 4.89
CA LYS A 60 15.67 11.58 5.32
C LYS A 60 16.00 11.74 6.81
N ARG A 61 15.54 10.79 7.65
CA ARG A 61 15.71 10.84 9.11
C ARG A 61 16.55 9.69 9.63
N GLY A 62 17.46 9.20 8.80
CA GLY A 62 18.42 8.17 9.20
C GLY A 62 17.83 6.77 9.32
N GLY A 63 16.80 6.44 8.57
CA GLY A 63 16.20 5.13 8.53
C GLY A 63 15.17 5.00 7.43
N LEU A 64 14.74 3.77 7.19
CA LEU A 64 13.74 3.44 6.19
C LEU A 64 12.41 4.15 6.49
N GLU A 65 11.89 4.90 5.53
CA GLU A 65 10.59 5.58 5.62
C GLU A 65 9.75 5.29 4.39
N PHE A 66 8.50 4.90 4.58
CA PHE A 66 7.52 4.82 3.51
C PHE A 66 6.10 4.85 4.06
N THR A 67 5.16 5.17 3.20
CA THR A 67 3.73 5.20 3.57
C THR A 67 2.91 4.60 2.43
N TYR A 68 1.92 3.79 2.78
CA TYR A 68 0.82 3.38 1.91
C TYR A 68 -0.47 3.98 2.42
N SER A 69 -1.29 4.49 1.51
CA SER A 69 -2.59 5.09 1.82
C SER A 69 -3.63 4.54 0.87
N THR A 70 -4.79 4.13 1.38
CA THR A 70 -5.89 3.60 0.59
C THR A 70 -7.23 3.84 1.28
N TRP A 71 -8.32 3.77 0.50
CA TRP A 71 -9.68 3.78 0.99
C TRP A 71 -10.31 2.40 0.82
N LEU A 72 -10.96 1.92 1.85
CA LEU A 72 -11.65 0.63 1.88
C LEU A 72 -13.15 0.84 2.15
N TYR A 73 -13.98 0.12 1.41
CA TYR A 73 -15.40 -0.03 1.68
C TYR A 73 -15.70 -1.51 1.82
N VAL A 74 -15.87 -1.99 3.05
CA VAL A 74 -16.05 -3.41 3.34
C VAL A 74 -17.53 -3.70 3.48
N GLU A 75 -18.07 -4.55 2.62
CA GLU A 75 -19.44 -5.06 2.67
C GLU A 75 -19.52 -6.39 3.41
N GLY A 76 -18.47 -7.20 3.28
CA GLY A 76 -18.34 -8.51 3.91
C GLY A 76 -16.98 -9.14 3.63
N LEU A 77 -16.72 -10.25 4.29
CA LEU A 77 -15.58 -11.11 4.01
C LEU A 77 -16.04 -12.31 3.16
N PRO A 78 -15.16 -12.90 2.34
CA PRO A 78 -15.51 -14.08 1.58
C PRO A 78 -15.95 -15.21 2.52
N GLU A 79 -17.08 -15.81 2.21
CA GLU A 79 -17.53 -17.01 2.91
C GLU A 79 -16.62 -18.18 2.53
N THR A 80 -16.25 -18.97 3.51
CA THR A 80 -15.52 -20.22 3.30
C THR A 80 -16.52 -21.36 3.25
N ASP A 81 -16.34 -22.30 2.32
CA ASP A 81 -17.20 -23.45 2.14
C ASP A 81 -17.33 -24.28 3.44
N GLY A 82 -18.38 -24.03 4.19
CA GLY A 82 -18.90 -24.89 5.25
C GLY A 82 -18.19 -24.87 6.61
N GLU A 83 -17.06 -24.24 6.75
CA GLU A 83 -16.38 -24.05 8.04
C GLU A 83 -16.28 -22.57 8.39
N THR A 84 -16.62 -22.22 9.63
CA THR A 84 -16.42 -20.89 10.22
C THR A 84 -14.91 -20.66 10.47
N ASP A 85 -14.13 -20.59 9.40
CA ASP A 85 -12.70 -20.28 9.49
C ASP A 85 -12.52 -18.77 9.75
N ASN A 86 -12.71 -18.41 11.02
CA ASN A 86 -12.66 -17.04 11.46
C ASN A 86 -11.24 -16.44 11.40
N ASN A 87 -10.20 -17.26 11.19
CA ASN A 87 -8.80 -16.84 11.13
C ASN A 87 -8.30 -16.56 9.72
N ARG A 88 -9.09 -16.90 8.68
CA ARG A 88 -8.70 -16.63 7.30
C ARG A 88 -8.52 -15.13 7.06
N LEU A 89 -7.40 -14.78 6.43
CA LEU A 89 -7.10 -13.43 5.98
C LEU A 89 -7.66 -13.19 4.58
N ALA A 90 -8.54 -12.20 4.46
CA ALA A 90 -9.00 -11.68 3.18
C ALA A 90 -8.02 -10.62 2.69
N HIS A 91 -7.54 -10.77 1.47
CA HIS A 91 -6.47 -9.96 0.92
C HIS A 91 -6.95 -8.58 0.48
N VAL A 92 -6.26 -7.52 0.93
CA VAL A 92 -6.44 -6.16 0.44
C VAL A 92 -5.35 -5.82 -0.58
N PHE A 93 -4.10 -5.76 -0.16
CA PHE A 93 -2.95 -5.68 -1.05
C PHE A 93 -1.69 -6.21 -0.36
N HIS A 94 -0.69 -6.62 -1.14
CA HIS A 94 0.66 -6.88 -0.65
C HIS A 94 1.70 -6.51 -1.71
N LYS A 95 2.93 -6.33 -1.24
CA LYS A 95 4.11 -6.20 -2.10
C LYS A 95 5.01 -7.40 -1.91
N GLY A 96 5.32 -8.09 -3.02
CA GLY A 96 6.16 -9.29 -3.01
C GLY A 96 5.80 -10.28 -4.10
N GLU A 97 6.19 -11.53 -3.92
CA GLU A 97 5.80 -12.63 -4.78
C GLU A 97 4.38 -13.09 -4.45
N LYS A 98 3.60 -13.44 -5.44
CA LYS A 98 2.23 -13.92 -5.27
C LYS A 98 2.23 -15.41 -4.89
N LYS A 99 2.10 -15.69 -3.60
CA LYS A 99 2.02 -17.06 -3.07
C LYS A 99 1.19 -17.09 -1.80
N PHE A 100 -0.09 -17.47 -1.91
CA PHE A 100 -1.00 -17.50 -0.78
C PHE A 100 -0.98 -18.85 -0.05
N VAL A 101 -1.08 -18.79 1.26
CA VAL A 101 -1.14 -19.95 2.16
C VAL A 101 -2.56 -20.51 2.16
N THR A 102 -2.67 -21.81 1.91
CA THR A 102 -3.96 -22.53 1.88
C THR A 102 -4.42 -22.98 3.25
N ASP A 103 -3.47 -23.33 4.13
CA ASP A 103 -3.73 -23.87 5.46
C ASP A 103 -2.87 -23.15 6.49
N GLU A 104 -3.44 -22.85 7.67
CA GLU A 104 -2.72 -22.25 8.77
C GLU A 104 -1.64 -23.20 9.30
N TYR A 105 -0.45 -22.71 9.55
CA TYR A 105 0.62 -23.46 10.19
C TYR A 105 1.52 -22.56 11.05
N THR A 106 2.19 -23.16 12.02
CA THR A 106 3.10 -22.46 12.91
C THR A 106 4.56 -22.79 12.55
N LEU A 107 5.36 -21.75 12.38
CA LEU A 107 6.80 -21.90 12.18
C LEU A 107 7.48 -22.37 13.48
N ASN A 108 8.67 -22.96 13.35
CA ASN A 108 9.46 -23.45 14.49
C ASN A 108 9.70 -22.39 15.59
N GLU A 109 9.62 -21.12 15.24
CA GLU A 109 9.80 -19.97 16.14
C GLU A 109 8.51 -19.52 16.83
N GLY A 110 7.41 -20.26 16.67
CA GLY A 110 6.12 -19.94 17.28
C GLY A 110 5.29 -18.89 16.51
N THR A 111 5.76 -18.38 15.37
CA THR A 111 4.99 -17.46 14.51
C THR A 111 3.96 -18.25 13.73
N THR A 112 2.69 -17.93 13.91
CA THR A 112 1.59 -18.54 13.15
C THR A 112 1.42 -17.84 11.81
N ILE A 113 1.44 -18.60 10.72
CA ILE A 113 1.17 -18.13 9.36
C ILE A 113 -0.28 -18.43 9.05
N SER A 114 -1.08 -17.38 8.98
CA SER A 114 -2.54 -17.49 8.81
C SER A 114 -2.92 -17.89 7.39
N LYS A 115 -3.98 -18.69 7.25
CA LYS A 115 -4.60 -19.02 5.96
C LYS A 115 -5.00 -17.76 5.20
N GLY A 116 -4.76 -17.73 3.90
CA GLY A 116 -5.05 -16.57 3.04
C GLY A 116 -3.98 -15.48 3.06
N MET A 117 -2.97 -15.59 3.92
CA MET A 117 -1.80 -14.70 3.91
C MET A 117 -0.89 -15.03 2.73
N ASN A 118 -0.30 -14.03 2.13
CA ASN A 118 0.82 -14.23 1.22
C ASN A 118 2.08 -14.58 2.01
N TYR A 119 2.83 -15.61 1.59
CA TYR A 119 4.06 -16.04 2.26
C TYR A 119 5.06 -16.58 1.22
N PRO A 120 6.34 -16.28 1.32
CA PRO A 120 7.03 -15.66 2.46
C PRO A 120 7.09 -14.12 2.43
N ASN A 121 6.66 -13.48 1.37
CA ASN A 121 6.98 -12.07 1.13
C ASN A 121 5.79 -11.14 1.36
N ASN A 122 5.89 -10.31 2.40
CA ASN A 122 5.04 -9.16 2.65
C ASN A 122 5.90 -7.93 2.96
N GLY A 123 6.10 -7.11 1.97
CA GLY A 123 6.87 -5.89 2.16
C GLY A 123 6.14 -4.61 1.70
N PRO A 124 4.97 -4.26 2.29
CA PRO A 124 4.09 -4.85 3.28
C PRO A 124 2.94 -5.70 2.71
N GLY A 125 2.10 -6.26 3.62
CA GLY A 125 0.79 -6.81 3.31
C GLY A 125 -0.30 -6.21 4.18
N LEU A 126 -1.48 -5.99 3.61
CA LEU A 126 -2.68 -5.52 4.29
C LEU A 126 -3.81 -6.50 4.04
N TYR A 127 -4.47 -6.92 5.11
CA TYR A 127 -5.51 -7.95 5.09
C TYR A 127 -6.66 -7.56 6.01
N LEU A 128 -7.78 -8.25 5.84
CA LEU A 128 -8.95 -8.18 6.71
C LEU A 128 -9.21 -9.55 7.31
N ARG A 129 -9.65 -9.59 8.57
CA ARG A 129 -10.02 -10.80 9.27
C ARG A 129 -11.32 -10.60 10.02
N LYS A 130 -12.12 -11.65 10.15
CA LYS A 130 -13.30 -11.63 11.00
C LYS A 130 -12.86 -11.55 12.45
N HIS A 131 -13.33 -10.55 13.18
CA HIS A 131 -13.07 -10.45 14.60
C HIS A 131 -14.09 -11.27 15.38
N ASN A 132 -13.60 -12.26 16.13
CA ASN A 132 -14.45 -13.07 17.00
C ASN A 132 -14.65 -12.35 18.34
N ASN A 133 -15.67 -11.52 18.42
CA ASN A 133 -16.08 -10.96 19.69
C ASN A 133 -17.12 -11.89 20.33
N THR A 134 -16.75 -12.58 21.38
CA THR A 134 -17.62 -13.56 22.08
C THR A 134 -18.88 -12.95 22.68
N ASN A 135 -19.00 -11.62 22.69
CA ASN A 135 -20.08 -10.89 23.36
C ASN A 135 -21.01 -10.12 22.41
N ASN A 136 -20.76 -10.09 21.10
CA ASN A 136 -21.55 -9.31 20.16
C ASN A 136 -22.10 -10.17 19.02
N GLU A 137 -23.38 -10.01 18.76
CA GLU A 137 -24.16 -10.62 17.67
C GLU A 137 -23.74 -10.11 16.27
N TYR A 138 -22.88 -9.10 16.21
CA TYR A 138 -22.43 -8.46 14.98
C TYR A 138 -21.02 -8.90 14.61
N SER A 139 -20.86 -9.33 13.36
CA SER A 139 -19.54 -9.62 12.78
C SER A 139 -18.74 -8.33 12.67
N GLU A 140 -17.68 -8.24 13.44
CA GLU A 140 -16.71 -7.16 13.37
C GLU A 140 -15.56 -7.58 12.43
N VAL A 141 -14.96 -6.61 11.73
CA VAL A 141 -13.83 -6.83 10.85
C VAL A 141 -12.62 -6.10 11.41
N GLU A 142 -11.54 -6.81 11.62
CA GLU A 142 -10.26 -6.21 11.98
C GLU A 142 -9.33 -6.09 10.78
N LEU A 143 -8.49 -5.08 10.80
CA LEU A 143 -7.41 -4.89 9.86
C LEU A 143 -6.17 -5.60 10.38
N VAL A 144 -5.49 -6.34 9.50
CA VAL A 144 -4.23 -7.03 9.82
C VAL A 144 -3.14 -6.52 8.89
N VAL A 145 -2.11 -5.95 9.48
CA VAL A 145 -0.89 -5.56 8.76
C VAL A 145 0.15 -6.65 8.92
N VAL A 146 0.72 -7.09 7.82
CA VAL A 146 1.82 -8.06 7.80
C VAL A 146 3.08 -7.37 7.27
N MET A 147 4.17 -7.53 8.00
CA MET A 147 5.46 -6.97 7.64
C MET A 147 6.58 -7.99 7.80
N ASN A 148 7.40 -8.13 6.77
CA ASN A 148 8.66 -8.84 6.91
C ASN A 148 9.73 -7.89 7.44
N THR A 149 10.48 -8.36 8.44
CA THR A 149 11.61 -7.62 9.02
C THR A 149 12.90 -8.43 8.94
N TYR A 150 14.03 -7.75 9.03
CA TYR A 150 15.32 -8.41 9.21
C TYR A 150 15.47 -8.81 10.68
N PRO A 151 16.00 -10.01 10.99
CA PRO A 151 16.34 -10.35 12.36
C PRO A 151 17.39 -9.36 12.90
N ASP A 152 17.31 -9.03 14.18
CA ASP A 152 18.38 -8.30 14.88
C ASP A 152 19.61 -9.21 14.95
N GLU A 153 20.84 -8.66 14.82
CA GLU A 153 22.10 -9.43 14.67
C GLU A 153 22.38 -10.44 15.79
N THR A 154 21.62 -10.40 16.88
CA THR A 154 21.80 -11.27 18.03
C THR A 154 21.14 -12.65 17.91
N ASN A 155 20.31 -12.89 16.92
CA ASN A 155 19.63 -14.16 16.71
C ASN A 155 20.20 -14.88 15.48
N GLU A 156 21.09 -15.85 15.72
CA GLU A 156 21.63 -16.80 14.72
C GLU A 156 20.55 -17.78 14.18
N LEU A 157 19.29 -17.35 14.07
CA LEU A 157 18.22 -18.20 13.57
C LEU A 157 18.30 -18.32 12.06
N GLU A 158 18.14 -19.54 11.59
CA GLU A 158 18.29 -19.97 10.19
C GLU A 158 17.34 -19.30 9.19
N THR A 159 16.41 -18.47 9.65
CA THR A 159 15.46 -17.75 8.80
C THR A 159 15.90 -16.31 8.56
N ASN A 160 16.21 -16.01 7.33
CA ASN A 160 16.63 -14.66 6.89
C ASN A 160 15.54 -13.58 7.02
N HIS A 161 14.40 -13.86 7.64
CA HIS A 161 13.31 -12.88 7.82
C HIS A 161 12.32 -13.31 8.90
N ILE A 162 11.83 -12.33 9.62
CA ILE A 162 10.75 -12.46 10.59
C ILE A 162 9.46 -11.95 9.94
N VAL A 163 8.36 -12.64 10.17
CA VAL A 163 7.02 -12.24 9.74
C VAL A 163 6.26 -11.71 10.95
N GLU A 164 5.95 -10.42 10.94
CA GLU A 164 5.17 -9.79 12.00
C GLU A 164 3.74 -9.54 11.52
N GLN A 165 2.76 -10.03 12.30
CA GLN A 165 1.34 -9.78 12.07
C GLN A 165 0.81 -8.86 13.15
N ILE A 166 0.28 -7.72 12.74
CA ILE A 166 -0.18 -6.66 13.62
C ILE A 166 -1.67 -6.45 13.41
N SER A 167 -2.48 -6.86 14.39
CA SER A 167 -3.92 -6.60 14.39
C SER A 167 -4.21 -5.17 14.81
N VAL A 168 -5.02 -4.51 14.01
CA VAL A 168 -5.52 -3.16 14.25
C VAL A 168 -7.01 -3.24 14.43
N GLY A 169 -7.52 -2.76 15.53
CA GLY A 169 -8.90 -2.91 15.97
C GLY A 169 -9.96 -2.75 14.89
N ASN A 170 -11.20 -2.86 15.28
CA ASN A 170 -12.36 -2.96 14.40
C ASN A 170 -12.48 -1.79 13.43
N ILE A 171 -12.72 -2.10 12.18
CA ILE A 171 -13.06 -1.12 11.15
C ILE A 171 -14.56 -1.17 10.86
N PRO A 172 -15.21 0.00 10.66
CA PRO A 172 -16.63 0.04 10.36
C PRO A 172 -16.92 -0.58 8.99
N MET A 173 -17.90 -1.48 8.95
CA MET A 173 -18.42 -2.05 7.70
C MET A 173 -19.40 -1.09 7.01
N ARG A 174 -19.55 -1.22 5.70
CA ARG A 174 -20.47 -0.45 4.85
C ARG A 174 -20.27 1.06 4.93
N ASN A 175 -19.05 1.47 5.26
CA ASN A 175 -18.61 2.85 5.24
C ASN A 175 -17.24 2.93 4.59
N TRP A 176 -16.93 4.07 3.95
CA TRP A 176 -15.60 4.34 3.47
C TRP A 176 -14.65 4.61 4.63
N VAL A 177 -13.58 3.86 4.69
CA VAL A 177 -12.55 3.97 5.72
C VAL A 177 -11.22 4.30 5.07
N HIS A 178 -10.61 5.39 5.49
CA HIS A 178 -9.26 5.75 5.08
C HIS A 178 -8.25 5.02 5.95
N VAL A 179 -7.39 4.24 5.33
CA VAL A 179 -6.31 3.50 6.00
C VAL A 179 -4.98 4.03 5.52
N VAL A 180 -4.12 4.40 6.47
CA VAL A 180 -2.73 4.76 6.19
C VAL A 180 -1.82 3.89 7.03
N MET A 181 -0.88 3.26 6.37
CA MET A 181 0.18 2.47 6.98
C MET A 181 1.51 3.17 6.74
N MET A 182 2.18 3.58 7.79
CA MET A 182 3.40 4.38 7.74
C MET A 182 4.52 3.71 8.53
N VAL A 183 5.64 3.50 7.88
CA VAL A 183 6.87 3.01 8.52
C VAL A 183 7.85 4.16 8.64
N ARG A 184 8.44 4.29 9.82
CA ARG A 184 9.57 5.20 10.10
C ARG A 184 10.60 4.49 10.96
N GLY A 185 11.71 4.08 10.34
CA GLY A 185 12.69 3.21 10.98
C GLY A 185 12.03 1.88 11.41
N ARG A 186 11.95 1.63 12.71
CA ARG A 186 11.27 0.45 13.28
C ARG A 186 9.83 0.74 13.75
N ASN A 187 9.35 1.98 13.66
CA ASN A 187 7.99 2.30 14.06
C ASN A 187 7.03 2.10 12.88
N LEU A 188 6.04 1.24 13.07
CA LEU A 188 4.89 1.07 12.19
C LEU A 188 3.68 1.76 12.82
N ASP A 189 3.20 2.82 12.20
CA ASP A 189 2.01 3.55 12.59
C ASP A 189 0.87 3.26 11.60
N VAL A 190 -0.28 2.86 12.11
CA VAL A 190 -1.50 2.67 11.32
C VAL A 190 -2.52 3.72 11.72
N TYR A 191 -3.00 4.46 10.72
CA TYR A 191 -4.05 5.46 10.91
C TYR A 191 -5.34 4.96 10.28
N ILE A 192 -6.45 5.19 10.99
CA ILE A 192 -7.80 4.96 10.49
C ILE A 192 -8.54 6.29 10.57
N ASN A 193 -9.07 6.74 9.43
CA ASN A 193 -9.79 8.01 9.30
C ASN A 193 -9.02 9.21 9.90
N GLY A 194 -7.70 9.26 9.64
CA GLY A 194 -6.82 10.33 10.07
C GLY A 194 -6.31 10.23 11.51
N ASN A 195 -6.85 9.31 12.31
CA ASN A 195 -6.44 9.09 13.68
C ASN A 195 -5.51 7.87 13.79
N ILE A 196 -4.52 7.96 14.67
CA ILE A 196 -3.62 6.83 14.94
C ILE A 196 -4.41 5.73 15.67
N ALA A 197 -4.57 4.60 15.01
CA ALA A 197 -5.27 3.44 15.56
C ALA A 197 -4.31 2.47 16.25
N LYS A 198 -3.09 2.33 15.70
CA LYS A 198 -2.06 1.44 16.24
C LYS A 198 -0.69 2.02 16.00
N ARG A 199 0.17 1.92 17.02
CA ARG A 199 1.61 2.08 16.91
C ARG A 199 2.28 0.80 17.35
N HIS A 200 3.14 0.27 16.53
CA HIS A 200 3.89 -0.96 16.79
C HIS A 200 5.37 -0.73 16.52
N ILE A 201 6.21 -1.26 17.39
CA ILE A 201 7.66 -1.24 17.20
C ILE A 201 8.05 -2.60 16.62
N LEU A 202 8.50 -2.60 15.36
CA LEU A 202 8.97 -3.79 14.68
C LEU A 202 10.20 -4.39 15.38
N SER A 203 10.31 -5.69 15.41
CA SER A 203 11.45 -6.43 15.99
C SER A 203 12.75 -6.11 15.25
N GLY A 204 12.66 -5.84 13.94
CA GLY A 204 13.78 -5.46 13.09
C GLY A 204 13.44 -4.38 12.09
N VAL A 205 14.35 -4.08 11.19
CA VAL A 205 14.11 -3.14 10.09
C VAL A 205 13.18 -3.79 9.07
N ALA A 206 12.15 -3.07 8.63
CA ALA A 206 11.22 -3.56 7.62
C ALA A 206 11.95 -3.88 6.31
N LYS A 207 11.65 -5.04 5.73
CA LYS A 207 12.18 -5.44 4.42
C LYS A 207 11.48 -4.72 3.30
N GLN A 208 12.25 -4.11 2.42
CA GLN A 208 11.77 -3.73 1.09
C GLN A 208 12.11 -4.85 0.11
N ASN A 209 11.13 -5.27 -0.68
CA ASN A 209 11.35 -6.21 -1.76
C ASN A 209 11.10 -5.53 -3.12
N TYR A 210 11.60 -6.16 -4.18
CA TYR A 210 11.44 -5.66 -5.57
C TYR A 210 10.26 -6.32 -6.29
N GLY A 211 9.49 -7.18 -5.60
CA GLY A 211 8.32 -7.85 -6.15
C GLY A 211 7.22 -6.90 -6.56
N ASN A 212 6.29 -7.39 -7.37
CA ASN A 212 5.11 -6.64 -7.78
C ASN A 212 4.19 -6.32 -6.61
N ILE A 213 3.26 -5.39 -6.83
CA ILE A 213 2.20 -5.10 -5.87
C ILE A 213 0.93 -5.73 -6.40
N TYR A 214 0.26 -6.48 -5.55
CA TYR A 214 -1.00 -7.15 -5.86
C TYR A 214 -2.10 -6.60 -4.96
N ALA A 215 -3.28 -6.37 -5.52
CA ALA A 215 -4.47 -5.97 -4.78
C ALA A 215 -5.65 -6.87 -5.18
N GLY A 216 -6.56 -7.15 -4.24
CA GLY A 216 -7.75 -7.96 -4.49
C GLY A 216 -7.48 -9.42 -4.85
N SER A 217 -6.25 -9.94 -4.65
CA SER A 217 -5.89 -11.31 -5.02
C SER A 217 -6.49 -12.35 -4.06
N ASN A 218 -6.44 -13.63 -4.44
CA ASN A 218 -6.97 -14.74 -3.65
C ASN A 218 -8.45 -14.56 -3.25
N GLY A 219 -9.25 -13.97 -4.16
CA GLY A 219 -10.65 -13.65 -3.94
C GLY A 219 -10.90 -12.35 -3.16
N GLY A 220 -9.85 -11.70 -2.65
CA GLY A 220 -9.96 -10.42 -1.98
C GLY A 220 -11.00 -10.38 -0.86
N PHE A 221 -11.86 -9.35 -0.87
CA PHE A 221 -13.00 -9.23 0.04
C PHE A 221 -14.23 -8.66 -0.69
N ASN A 222 -15.41 -8.82 -0.12
CA ASN A 222 -16.62 -8.21 -0.66
C ASN A 222 -16.63 -6.73 -0.32
N GLY A 223 -16.53 -5.89 -1.36
CA GLY A 223 -16.45 -4.46 -1.17
C GLY A 223 -15.63 -3.75 -2.24
N LYS A 224 -15.05 -2.61 -1.89
CA LYS A 224 -14.34 -1.76 -2.84
C LYS A 224 -13.05 -1.22 -2.25
N LEU A 225 -12.07 -1.03 -3.10
CA LEU A 225 -10.79 -0.38 -2.81
C LEU A 225 -10.66 0.86 -3.69
N SER A 226 -10.22 1.98 -3.13
CA SER A 226 -10.01 3.22 -3.88
C SER A 226 -8.69 3.89 -3.52
N ASN A 227 -8.04 4.46 -4.52
CA ASN A 227 -6.85 5.30 -4.39
C ASN A 227 -5.70 4.68 -3.59
N LEU A 228 -5.20 3.51 -4.02
CA LEU A 228 -3.98 2.99 -3.42
C LEU A 228 -2.78 3.85 -3.87
N THR A 229 -2.14 4.51 -2.91
CA THR A 229 -1.01 5.42 -3.13
C THR A 229 0.16 5.05 -2.24
N TYR A 230 1.34 5.03 -2.82
CA TYR A 230 2.61 4.86 -2.11
C TYR A 230 3.32 6.21 -2.01
N PHE A 231 3.96 6.47 -0.86
CA PHE A 231 4.87 7.59 -0.63
C PHE A 231 6.21 7.03 -0.17
N ASN A 232 7.30 7.53 -0.72
CA ASN A 232 8.66 7.10 -0.35
C ASN A 232 9.19 7.78 0.92
N GLU A 233 8.30 8.37 1.71
CA GLU A 233 8.57 9.02 2.98
C GLU A 233 7.45 8.77 4.00
N ALA A 234 7.74 8.99 5.27
CA ALA A 234 6.73 9.03 6.31
C ALA A 234 5.98 10.38 6.23
N ILE A 235 4.77 10.36 5.66
CA ILE A 235 3.98 11.58 5.47
C ILE A 235 3.53 12.18 6.81
N GLY A 236 3.49 13.51 6.87
CA GLY A 236 3.01 14.21 8.06
C GLY A 236 1.48 14.14 8.21
N THR A 237 1.00 14.37 9.44
CA THR A 237 -0.44 14.37 9.78
C THR A 237 -1.25 15.33 8.91
N ARG A 238 -0.70 16.48 8.55
CA ARG A 238 -1.35 17.43 7.63
C ARG A 238 -1.65 16.78 6.27
N LYS A 239 -0.69 16.05 5.70
CA LYS A 239 -0.88 15.36 4.41
C LYS A 239 -1.94 14.25 4.55
N ILE A 240 -1.97 13.52 5.67
CA ILE A 240 -3.01 12.52 5.97
C ILE A 240 -4.39 13.18 5.99
N TYR A 241 -4.50 14.31 6.67
CA TYR A 241 -5.76 15.09 6.72
C TYR A 241 -6.20 15.62 5.36
N ASP A 242 -5.26 16.09 4.55
CA ASP A 242 -5.54 16.57 3.19
C ASP A 242 -6.11 15.45 2.32
N ILE A 243 -5.53 14.23 2.41
CA ILE A 243 -6.04 13.05 1.71
C ILE A 243 -7.43 12.65 2.24
N LEU A 244 -7.60 12.65 3.56
CA LEU A 244 -8.88 12.34 4.20
C LEU A 244 -9.99 13.30 3.73
N ARG A 245 -9.69 14.59 3.65
CA ARG A 245 -10.65 15.61 3.22
C ARG A 245 -11.05 15.49 1.74
N LEU A 246 -10.13 15.01 0.89
CA LEU A 246 -10.44 14.75 -0.52
C LEU A 246 -11.41 13.58 -0.69
N GLY A 247 -11.41 12.63 0.25
CA GLY A 247 -12.25 11.44 0.19
C GLY A 247 -11.80 10.39 -0.83
N PRO A 248 -12.59 9.29 -0.95
CA PRO A 248 -12.35 8.26 -1.95
C PRO A 248 -12.68 8.75 -3.36
N ASP A 249 -11.96 8.29 -4.35
CA ASP A 249 -12.32 8.50 -5.76
C ASP A 249 -13.29 7.39 -6.17
N LEU A 250 -14.53 7.77 -6.47
CA LEU A 250 -15.62 6.84 -6.78
C LEU A 250 -15.69 6.45 -8.27
N ARG A 251 -14.78 6.96 -9.10
CA ARG A 251 -14.74 6.59 -10.52
C ARG A 251 -14.21 5.16 -10.64
N MET A 252 -15.02 4.29 -11.24
CA MET A 252 -14.61 2.90 -11.48
C MET A 252 -13.39 2.86 -12.39
N THR A 253 -12.39 2.12 -11.95
CA THR A 253 -11.18 1.86 -12.73
C THR A 253 -11.28 0.45 -13.32
N ASN A 254 -11.27 0.33 -14.64
CA ASN A 254 -11.13 -0.95 -15.31
C ASN A 254 -9.66 -1.35 -15.34
N ASN A 255 -9.36 -2.65 -15.33
CA ASN A 255 -7.97 -3.16 -15.40
C ASN A 255 -7.17 -2.55 -16.57
N ALA A 256 -7.83 -2.22 -17.68
CA ALA A 256 -7.23 -1.49 -18.81
C ALA A 256 -6.79 -0.05 -18.44
N ASN A 257 -7.45 0.60 -17.49
CA ASN A 257 -7.12 1.96 -17.05
C ASN A 257 -6.03 2.01 -15.97
N LEU A 258 -5.75 0.88 -15.29
CA LEU A 258 -4.57 0.76 -14.40
C LEU A 258 -3.27 0.87 -15.22
N LEU A 259 -3.32 0.42 -16.48
CA LEU A 259 -2.20 0.46 -17.42
C LEU A 259 -2.09 1.78 -18.19
N ASN A 260 -3.13 2.62 -18.17
CA ASN A 260 -3.12 3.90 -18.87
C ASN A 260 -2.29 4.92 -18.08
N LYS A 261 -0.99 4.95 -18.38
CA LYS A 261 -0.08 6.01 -17.99
C LYS A 261 -0.50 7.32 -18.69
N ASN A 262 -1.47 8.02 -18.15
CA ASN A 262 -1.57 9.44 -18.46
C ASN A 262 -0.37 10.12 -17.78
N PHE A 263 0.71 10.28 -18.52
CA PHE A 263 1.83 11.10 -18.09
C PHE A 263 1.29 12.49 -17.73
N ASP A 264 1.70 13.03 -16.60
CA ASP A 264 1.35 14.40 -16.28
C ASP A 264 1.84 15.31 -17.42
N TYR A 265 0.92 16.11 -17.94
CA TYR A 265 1.20 17.07 -19.01
C TYR A 265 2.44 17.90 -18.66
N LEU A 266 3.40 18.00 -19.60
CA LEU A 266 4.71 18.63 -19.43
C LEU A 266 5.70 17.89 -18.52
N SER A 267 5.47 16.63 -18.10
CA SER A 267 6.53 15.83 -17.48
C SER A 267 7.58 15.40 -18.54
N LEU A 268 8.83 15.14 -18.12
CA LEU A 268 9.84 14.59 -19.02
C LEU A 268 9.39 13.27 -19.68
N ASN A 269 8.66 12.44 -18.93
CA ASN A 269 8.09 11.21 -19.46
C ASN A 269 6.98 11.47 -20.49
N TRP A 270 6.22 12.56 -20.38
CA TRP A 270 5.26 12.97 -21.40
C TRP A 270 5.99 13.42 -22.69
N PHE A 271 7.08 14.17 -22.54
CA PHE A 271 7.86 14.67 -23.67
C PHE A 271 8.63 13.55 -24.39
N LEU A 272 9.20 12.59 -23.65
CA LEU A 272 9.98 11.47 -24.19
C LEU A 272 9.11 10.29 -24.63
N GLY A 273 7.94 10.07 -23.99
CA GLY A 273 7.02 8.97 -24.33
C GLY A 273 6.17 9.21 -25.56
N GLY A 274 6.12 10.44 -26.08
CA GLY A 274 5.37 10.78 -27.30
C GLY A 274 5.98 10.27 -28.62
N THR A 275 7.15 9.61 -28.57
CA THR A 275 7.85 9.11 -29.75
C THR A 275 7.63 7.61 -30.06
N GLU A 276 6.89 6.88 -29.21
CA GLU A 276 6.69 5.43 -29.40
C GLU A 276 5.34 5.01 -30.03
N HIS A 277 4.52 5.95 -30.51
CA HIS A 277 3.25 5.64 -31.16
C HIS A 277 3.33 5.71 -32.70
N SER A 278 4.27 5.00 -33.32
CA SER A 278 4.15 4.71 -34.75
C SER A 278 5.01 3.53 -35.21
N THR A 279 4.63 2.31 -34.80
CA THR A 279 4.90 1.10 -35.62
C THR A 279 4.09 -0.06 -35.05
N THR A 280 2.85 -0.22 -35.49
CA THR A 280 2.26 -1.55 -35.70
C THR A 280 1.38 -1.49 -36.93
N ASN A 281 1.95 -2.00 -38.00
CA ASN A 281 1.18 -2.58 -39.08
C ASN A 281 0.65 -3.93 -38.64
#